data_0f28fa738b937e5d3c5f2c3a772023ce
#
_entry.id   0f28fa738b937e5d3c5f2c3a772023ce
#
_cell.length_a   1.000
_cell.length_b   1.000
_cell.length_c   1.000
_cell.angle_alpha   90.00
_cell.angle_beta   90.00
_cell.angle_gamma   90.00
#
_symmetry.space_group_name_H-M   'P 1'
#
loop_
_entity.id
_entity.type
_entity.pdbx_description
1 polymer ?
#
loop_
_entity_poly.entity_id
_entity_poly.type
_entity_poly.pdbx_seq_one_letter_code
_entity_poly.pdbx_strand_id
1 'polypeptide(L)'
;MNKGFWWSHIGWMFVDVPAEKEAYRYTADLKRDPYFRWLDKYFLLLQIPLGFFLFSLGGWSYVLWGIFLRLAVVYHVTWLVNSATHTWGERPYDTEDNSRNNKWVAALTFGEGWHNNHHAYPSSAKQGLQRGQIDLTWYHIVVLKKLGLAKNVRLS
;
A
#
# COMPACT_ATOMS: atom_id res chain seq x y z
N MET A 1 15.10 -12.60 4.52
CA MET A 1 14.15 -12.40 5.64
C MET A 1 14.19 -13.63 6.54
N ASN A 2 14.95 -13.59 7.64
CA ASN A 2 15.16 -14.75 8.51
C ASN A 2 14.16 -14.84 9.68
N LYS A 3 13.16 -13.95 9.76
CA LYS A 3 12.26 -13.85 10.92
C LYS A 3 10.82 -14.33 10.67
N GLY A 4 10.52 -14.82 9.45
CA GLY A 4 9.25 -15.48 9.11
C GLY A 4 8.07 -14.53 8.87
N PHE A 5 6.90 -15.14 8.54
CA PHE A 5 5.66 -14.46 8.14
C PHE A 5 5.17 -13.43 9.16
N TRP A 6 5.03 -13.81 10.42
CA TRP A 6 4.49 -12.93 11.46
C TRP A 6 5.35 -11.71 11.73
N TRP A 7 6.67 -11.85 11.60
CA TRP A 7 7.56 -10.71 11.67
C TRP A 7 7.31 -9.73 10.52
N SER A 8 7.23 -10.22 9.29
CA SER A 8 7.00 -9.39 8.10
C SER A 8 5.60 -8.80 8.08
N HIS A 9 4.63 -9.45 8.72
CA HIS A 9 3.25 -8.98 8.76
C HIS A 9 3.05 -7.82 9.75
N ILE A 10 3.46 -7.98 10.99
CA ILE A 10 3.22 -7.01 12.05
C ILE A 10 4.41 -6.82 13.00
N GLY A 11 5.26 -7.83 13.20
CA GLY A 11 6.28 -7.84 14.23
C GLY A 11 7.32 -6.74 14.12
N TRP A 12 7.65 -6.31 12.90
CA TRP A 12 8.61 -5.23 12.63
C TRP A 12 8.16 -3.87 13.19
N MET A 13 6.86 -3.67 13.37
CA MET A 13 6.30 -2.40 13.91
C MET A 13 6.58 -2.21 15.41
N PHE A 14 6.96 -3.27 16.12
CA PHE A 14 7.25 -3.23 17.57
C PHE A 14 8.74 -3.08 17.88
N VAL A 15 9.56 -2.85 16.86
CA VAL A 15 11.01 -2.63 17.03
C VAL A 15 11.43 -1.37 16.29
N ASP A 16 12.40 -0.65 16.87
CA ASP A 16 13.01 0.50 16.22
C ASP A 16 13.78 0.04 14.98
N VAL A 17 13.34 0.50 13.82
CA VAL A 17 14.04 0.29 12.56
C VAL A 17 14.83 1.56 12.24
N PRO A 18 16.17 1.48 12.07
CA PRO A 18 17.01 2.64 11.77
C PRO A 18 16.72 3.35 10.44
N ALA A 19 15.70 2.87 9.71
CA ALA A 19 15.32 3.34 8.37
C ALA A 19 14.77 4.79 8.31
N GLU A 20 14.46 5.43 9.44
CA GLU A 20 13.91 6.80 9.42
C GLU A 20 14.85 7.80 8.73
N LYS A 21 16.16 7.71 8.94
CA LYS A 21 17.12 8.65 8.34
C LYS A 21 17.21 8.51 6.82
N GLU A 22 17.06 7.30 6.27
CA GLU A 22 17.03 7.10 4.81
C GLU A 22 15.68 7.50 4.21
N ALA A 23 14.56 7.19 4.87
CA ALA A 23 13.24 7.62 4.43
C ALA A 23 13.13 9.14 4.31
N TYR A 24 13.78 9.88 5.19
CA TYR A 24 13.86 11.35 5.12
C TYR A 24 14.47 11.87 3.81
N ARG A 25 15.41 11.15 3.25
CA ARG A 25 16.08 11.54 2.00
C ARG A 25 15.14 11.44 0.78
N TYR A 26 14.28 10.43 0.78
CA TYR A 26 13.35 10.17 -0.33
C TYR A 26 12.04 10.97 -0.24
N THR A 27 11.73 11.57 0.89
CA THR A 27 10.50 12.33 1.15
C THR A 27 10.75 13.82 1.39
N ALA A 28 11.92 14.34 0.99
CA ALA A 28 12.31 15.72 1.27
C ALA A 28 11.42 16.76 0.60
N ASP A 29 10.85 16.44 -0.56
CA ASP A 29 9.88 17.25 -1.30
C ASP A 29 8.55 17.36 -0.53
N LEU A 30 8.00 16.22 -0.08
CA LEU A 30 6.76 16.20 0.71
C LEU A 30 6.91 16.93 2.04
N LYS A 31 8.06 16.80 2.69
CA LYS A 31 8.35 17.49 3.96
C LYS A 31 8.51 19.01 3.83
N ARG A 32 8.81 19.51 2.65
CA ARG A 32 8.85 20.96 2.38
C ARG A 32 7.47 21.53 2.16
N ASP A 33 6.51 20.73 1.72
CA ASP A 33 5.14 21.15 1.46
C ASP A 33 4.35 21.32 2.77
N PRO A 34 3.80 22.52 3.07
CA PRO A 34 3.03 22.79 4.28
C PRO A 34 1.79 21.92 4.42
N TYR A 35 1.15 21.54 3.30
CA TYR A 35 -0.05 20.71 3.28
C TYR A 35 0.27 19.29 3.76
N PHE A 36 1.32 18.67 3.23
CA PHE A 36 1.73 17.33 3.67
C PHE A 36 2.21 17.30 5.11
N ARG A 37 2.93 18.34 5.58
CA ARG A 37 3.30 18.47 7.00
C ARG A 37 2.10 18.58 7.92
N TRP A 38 1.07 19.32 7.48
CA TRP A 38 -0.18 19.44 8.24
C TRP A 38 -0.91 18.09 8.30
N LEU A 39 -1.03 17.38 7.18
CA LEU A 39 -1.61 16.04 7.12
C LEU A 39 -0.87 15.06 8.04
N ASP A 40 0.45 15.01 7.96
CA ASP A 40 1.28 14.13 8.77
C ASP A 40 1.07 14.39 10.28
N LYS A 41 1.02 15.65 10.67
CA LYS A 41 0.80 16.04 12.07
C LYS A 41 -0.61 15.73 12.59
N TYR A 42 -1.63 15.85 11.75
CA TYR A 42 -3.04 15.85 12.17
C TYR A 42 -3.88 14.70 11.60
N PHE A 43 -3.28 13.73 10.89
CA PHE A 43 -4.03 12.66 10.21
C PHE A 43 -4.95 11.86 11.13
N LEU A 44 -4.54 11.61 12.38
CA LEU A 44 -5.40 10.95 13.38
C LEU A 44 -6.61 11.79 13.76
N LEU A 45 -6.44 13.11 13.86
CA LEU A 45 -7.53 14.01 14.20
C LEU A 45 -8.58 14.10 13.11
N LEU A 46 -8.23 13.79 11.85
CA LEU A 46 -9.18 13.73 10.75
C LEU A 46 -10.22 12.61 10.91
N GLN A 47 -9.94 11.62 11.75
CA GLN A 47 -10.92 10.57 12.06
C GLN A 47 -12.06 11.10 12.95
N ILE A 48 -11.86 12.20 13.68
CA ILE A 48 -12.88 12.78 14.57
C ILE A 48 -14.08 13.31 13.78
N PRO A 49 -13.93 14.25 12.81
CA PRO A 49 -15.05 14.71 12.00
C PRO A 49 -15.69 13.59 11.18
N LEU A 50 -14.91 12.63 10.68
CA LEU A 50 -15.43 11.44 10.02
C LEU A 50 -16.30 10.61 10.99
N GLY A 51 -15.86 10.46 12.24
CA GLY A 51 -16.60 9.75 13.28
C GLY A 51 -17.94 10.41 13.58
N PHE A 52 -17.97 11.73 13.73
CA PHE A 52 -19.21 12.48 13.91
C PHE A 52 -20.16 12.35 12.71
N PHE A 53 -19.63 12.43 11.50
CA PHE A 53 -20.40 12.26 10.28
C PHE A 53 -21.02 10.87 10.21
N LEU A 54 -20.24 9.81 10.42
CA LEU A 54 -20.73 8.42 10.41
C LEU A 54 -21.75 8.18 11.53
N PHE A 55 -21.50 8.73 12.72
CA PHE A 55 -22.44 8.62 13.83
C PHE A 55 -23.79 9.26 13.50
N SER A 56 -23.79 10.41 12.84
CA SER A 56 -25.04 11.10 12.43
C SER A 56 -25.83 10.30 11.38
N LEU A 57 -25.17 9.45 10.57
CA LEU A 57 -25.81 8.61 9.56
C LEU A 57 -26.42 7.32 10.12
N GLY A 58 -25.81 6.70 11.14
CA GLY A 58 -26.24 5.40 11.63
C GLY A 58 -25.70 5.01 13.01
N GLY A 59 -25.35 6.00 13.84
CA GLY A 59 -24.91 5.80 15.21
C GLY A 59 -23.58 5.04 15.32
N TRP A 60 -23.38 4.39 16.47
CA TRP A 60 -22.14 3.67 16.77
C TRP A 60 -21.82 2.54 15.80
N SER A 61 -22.83 1.89 15.21
CA SER A 61 -22.60 0.83 14.21
C SER A 61 -21.80 1.37 13.01
N TYR A 62 -22.18 2.53 12.46
CA TYR A 62 -21.46 3.15 11.35
C TYR A 62 -20.04 3.57 11.71
N VAL A 63 -19.83 4.06 12.93
CA VAL A 63 -18.48 4.39 13.42
C VAL A 63 -17.60 3.15 13.52
N LEU A 64 -18.13 2.07 14.13
CA LEU A 64 -17.38 0.82 14.30
C LEU A 64 -17.00 0.19 12.95
N TRP A 65 -17.93 0.11 12.02
CA TRP A 65 -17.66 -0.44 10.68
C TRP A 65 -16.83 0.50 9.82
N GLY A 66 -17.18 1.78 9.77
CA GLY A 66 -16.58 2.76 8.85
C GLY A 66 -15.20 3.26 9.28
N ILE A 67 -14.84 3.18 10.56
CA ILE A 67 -13.51 3.54 11.04
C ILE A 67 -12.75 2.31 11.49
N PHE A 68 -13.17 1.66 12.56
CA PHE A 68 -12.33 0.64 13.21
C PHE A 68 -12.16 -0.62 12.36
N LEU A 69 -13.26 -1.22 11.90
CA LEU A 69 -13.16 -2.43 11.08
C LEU A 69 -12.50 -2.13 9.74
N ARG A 70 -12.87 -1.02 9.10
CA ARG A 70 -12.23 -0.60 7.84
C ARG A 70 -10.72 -0.46 8.01
N LEU A 71 -10.25 0.23 9.03
CA LEU A 71 -8.81 0.40 9.28
C LEU A 71 -8.13 -0.95 9.55
N ALA A 72 -8.72 -1.79 10.40
CA ALA A 72 -8.18 -3.12 10.68
C ALA A 72 -8.01 -3.95 9.38
N VAL A 73 -9.06 -4.00 8.55
CA VAL A 73 -9.03 -4.73 7.27
C VAL A 73 -7.99 -4.15 6.33
N VAL A 74 -7.96 -2.82 6.14
CA VAL A 74 -7.01 -2.15 5.23
C VAL A 74 -5.57 -2.41 5.67
N TYR A 75 -5.26 -2.27 6.96
CA TYR A 75 -3.90 -2.52 7.45
C TYR A 75 -3.48 -3.98 7.24
N HIS A 76 -4.31 -4.95 7.61
CA HIS A 76 -3.98 -6.36 7.40
C HIS A 76 -3.81 -6.71 5.93
N VAL A 77 -4.67 -6.21 5.04
CA VAL A 77 -4.55 -6.41 3.59
C VAL A 77 -3.25 -5.79 3.06
N THR A 78 -2.88 -4.60 3.52
CA THR A 78 -1.60 -3.95 3.14
C THR A 78 -0.40 -4.75 3.66
N TRP A 79 -0.43 -5.22 4.90
CA TRP A 79 0.66 -6.03 5.47
C TRP A 79 0.82 -7.38 4.79
N LEU A 80 -0.23 -7.94 4.18
CA LEU A 80 -0.13 -9.15 3.34
C LEU A 80 0.80 -8.93 2.14
N VAL A 81 0.90 -7.71 1.61
CA VAL A 81 1.86 -7.40 0.55
C VAL A 81 3.29 -7.66 1.01
N ASN A 82 3.63 -7.35 2.26
CA ASN A 82 4.97 -7.57 2.79
C ASN A 82 5.21 -8.99 3.35
N SER A 83 4.17 -9.68 3.78
CA SER A 83 4.29 -10.99 4.42
C SER A 83 3.98 -12.16 3.49
N ALA A 84 2.77 -12.19 2.92
CA ALA A 84 2.34 -13.29 2.08
C ALA A 84 3.09 -13.32 0.75
N THR A 85 3.36 -12.15 0.13
CA THR A 85 4.10 -12.08 -1.13
C THR A 85 5.62 -12.27 -1.00
N HIS A 86 6.14 -12.36 0.21
CA HIS A 86 7.52 -12.80 0.47
C HIS A 86 7.59 -14.25 0.96
N THR A 87 6.43 -14.92 1.12
CA THR A 87 6.34 -16.29 1.60
C THR A 87 5.78 -17.22 0.53
N TRP A 88 4.68 -16.83 -0.12
CA TRP A 88 3.93 -17.69 -1.05
C TRP A 88 3.69 -16.99 -2.39
N GLY A 89 3.79 -17.76 -3.47
CA GLY A 89 3.49 -17.30 -4.82
C GLY A 89 4.57 -17.68 -5.84
N GLU A 90 4.39 -17.19 -7.06
CA GLU A 90 5.28 -17.39 -8.19
C GLU A 90 6.41 -16.37 -8.20
N ARG A 91 7.58 -16.75 -8.71
CA ARG A 91 8.73 -15.86 -8.83
C ARG A 91 9.23 -15.85 -10.26
N PRO A 92 8.56 -15.12 -11.16
CA PRO A 92 8.94 -15.08 -12.57
C PRO A 92 10.23 -14.31 -12.85
N TYR A 93 10.62 -13.39 -11.97
CA TYR A 93 11.86 -12.62 -12.09
C TYR A 93 12.83 -12.98 -10.96
N ASP A 94 14.10 -13.07 -11.30
CA ASP A 94 15.17 -13.25 -10.31
C ASP A 94 15.51 -11.89 -9.68
N THR A 95 15.02 -11.69 -8.45
CA THR A 95 15.22 -10.48 -7.65
C THR A 95 16.16 -10.80 -6.48
N GLU A 96 16.84 -9.79 -5.93
CA GLU A 96 17.75 -9.97 -4.79
C GLU A 96 17.05 -10.39 -3.49
N ASP A 97 15.74 -10.31 -3.46
CA ASP A 97 14.89 -10.65 -2.32
C ASP A 97 13.98 -11.85 -2.61
N ASN A 98 13.12 -12.21 -1.63
CA ASN A 98 12.17 -13.33 -1.74
C ASN A 98 10.79 -12.88 -2.25
N SER A 99 10.68 -11.74 -2.96
CA SER A 99 9.42 -11.28 -3.49
C SER A 99 8.80 -12.28 -4.47
N ARG A 100 7.49 -12.41 -4.41
CA ARG A 100 6.68 -13.35 -5.19
C ARG A 100 5.40 -12.69 -5.66
N ASN A 101 4.89 -13.13 -6.79
CA ASN A 101 3.57 -12.78 -7.28
C ASN A 101 2.53 -13.67 -6.63
N ASN A 102 1.60 -13.09 -5.90
CA ASN A 102 0.50 -13.81 -5.25
C ASN A 102 -0.83 -13.25 -5.74
N LYS A 103 -1.55 -14.05 -6.53
CA LYS A 103 -2.81 -13.63 -7.17
C LYS A 103 -3.93 -13.30 -6.17
N TRP A 104 -3.97 -13.96 -5.01
CA TRP A 104 -4.97 -13.67 -3.99
C TRP A 104 -4.70 -12.34 -3.31
N VAL A 105 -3.42 -12.09 -2.98
CA VAL A 105 -3.03 -10.78 -2.47
C VAL A 105 -3.27 -9.70 -3.52
N ALA A 106 -2.93 -9.94 -4.80
CA ALA A 106 -3.19 -8.99 -5.88
C ALA A 106 -4.69 -8.65 -6.03
N ALA A 107 -5.58 -9.64 -5.87
CA ALA A 107 -7.02 -9.40 -5.90
C ALA A 107 -7.49 -8.52 -4.72
N LEU A 108 -6.96 -8.76 -3.52
CA LEU A 108 -7.32 -8.00 -2.30
C LEU A 108 -6.72 -6.59 -2.28
N THR A 109 -5.57 -6.39 -2.92
CA THR A 109 -4.78 -5.15 -2.90
C THR A 109 -4.80 -4.39 -4.22
N PHE A 110 -5.76 -4.70 -5.11
CA PHE A 110 -5.96 -4.04 -6.40
C PHE A 110 -4.76 -4.13 -7.36
N GLY A 111 -3.86 -5.11 -7.19
CA GLY A 111 -2.70 -5.35 -8.05
C GLY A 111 -1.36 -5.41 -7.33
N GLU A 112 -1.25 -4.91 -6.09
CA GLU A 112 0.00 -4.85 -5.32
C GLU A 112 0.60 -6.24 -5.02
N GLY A 113 -0.22 -7.31 -5.08
CA GLY A 113 0.24 -8.69 -4.94
C GLY A 113 1.07 -9.22 -6.11
N TRP A 114 1.21 -8.48 -7.22
CA TRP A 114 2.21 -8.74 -8.27
C TRP A 114 3.59 -8.24 -7.86
N HIS A 115 4.00 -8.62 -6.68
CA HIS A 115 5.08 -8.02 -5.91
C HIS A 115 6.49 -8.35 -6.44
N ASN A 116 6.70 -9.55 -7.01
CA ASN A 116 7.95 -9.87 -7.69
C ASN A 116 8.14 -9.04 -8.97
N ASN A 117 7.05 -8.75 -9.70
CA ASN A 117 7.11 -7.84 -10.84
C ASN A 117 7.52 -6.42 -10.37
N HIS A 118 6.91 -5.95 -9.27
CA HIS A 118 7.24 -4.64 -8.68
C HIS A 118 8.72 -4.56 -8.28
N HIS A 119 9.24 -5.57 -7.60
CA HIS A 119 10.65 -5.61 -7.19
C HIS A 119 11.63 -5.71 -8.38
N ALA A 120 11.22 -6.36 -9.47
CA ALA A 120 12.01 -6.40 -10.70
C ALA A 120 11.99 -5.05 -11.46
N TYR A 121 10.86 -4.34 -11.40
CA TYR A 121 10.65 -3.06 -12.11
C TYR A 121 10.04 -2.00 -11.19
N PRO A 122 10.75 -1.51 -10.17
CA PRO A 122 10.20 -0.66 -9.11
C PRO A 122 9.72 0.71 -9.61
N SER A 123 10.18 1.18 -10.75
CA SER A 123 9.75 2.44 -11.37
C SER A 123 8.49 2.32 -12.23
N SER A 124 8.01 1.09 -12.47
CA SER A 124 6.81 0.85 -13.29
C SER A 124 5.54 1.17 -12.51
N ALA A 125 4.67 1.99 -13.08
CA ALA A 125 3.34 2.25 -12.55
C ALA A 125 2.37 1.08 -12.74
N LYS A 126 2.74 0.08 -13.57
CA LYS A 126 1.99 -1.14 -13.80
C LYS A 126 2.70 -2.30 -13.14
N GLN A 127 2.03 -2.99 -12.23
CA GLN A 127 2.58 -4.16 -11.55
C GLN A 127 2.17 -5.48 -12.21
N GLY A 128 1.00 -5.56 -12.82
CA GLY A 128 0.56 -6.73 -13.59
C GLY A 128 1.20 -6.80 -14.97
N LEU A 129 2.43 -7.31 -15.07
CA LEU A 129 3.23 -7.29 -16.29
C LEU A 129 2.95 -8.44 -17.25
N GLN A 130 2.47 -9.59 -16.75
CA GLN A 130 2.23 -10.79 -17.56
C GLN A 130 0.76 -10.89 -17.97
N ARG A 131 0.51 -11.63 -19.04
CA ARG A 131 -0.85 -11.89 -19.53
C ARG A 131 -1.71 -12.57 -18.45
N GLY A 132 -2.90 -12.03 -18.20
CA GLY A 132 -3.81 -12.55 -17.18
C GLY A 132 -3.61 -11.98 -15.76
N GLN A 133 -2.58 -11.16 -15.55
CA GLN A 133 -2.38 -10.46 -14.30
C GLN A 133 -3.25 -9.19 -14.27
N ILE A 134 -4.34 -9.25 -13.52
CA ILE A 134 -5.26 -8.12 -13.34
C ILE A 134 -4.66 -7.15 -12.34
N ASP A 135 -4.52 -5.89 -12.75
CA ASP A 135 -3.97 -4.79 -11.96
C ASP A 135 -4.98 -3.63 -12.01
N LEU A 136 -5.84 -3.56 -11.00
CA LEU A 136 -6.90 -2.56 -10.93
C LEU A 136 -6.33 -1.16 -10.68
N THR A 137 -5.24 -1.05 -9.92
CA THR A 137 -4.52 0.22 -9.71
C THR A 137 -4.02 0.78 -11.03
N TRP A 138 -3.47 -0.07 -11.89
CA TRP A 138 -3.06 0.34 -13.23
C TRP A 138 -4.24 0.86 -14.07
N TYR A 139 -5.39 0.21 -14.02
CA TYR A 139 -6.56 0.69 -14.75
C TYR A 139 -7.03 2.06 -14.27
N HIS A 140 -6.99 2.33 -12.96
CA HIS A 140 -7.26 3.67 -12.42
C HIS A 140 -6.24 4.70 -12.93
N ILE A 141 -4.94 4.38 -12.94
CA ILE A 141 -3.90 5.26 -13.48
C ILE A 141 -4.16 5.57 -14.96
N VAL A 142 -4.57 4.57 -15.76
CA VAL A 142 -4.92 4.78 -17.18
C VAL A 142 -6.09 5.76 -17.34
N VAL A 143 -7.12 5.65 -16.51
CA VAL A 143 -8.26 6.59 -16.50
C VAL A 143 -7.79 7.98 -16.13
N LEU A 144 -7.02 8.13 -15.05
CA LEU A 144 -6.46 9.43 -14.62
C LEU A 144 -5.57 10.06 -15.72
N LYS A 145 -4.78 9.23 -16.42
CA LYS A 145 -3.97 9.69 -17.55
C LYS A 145 -4.84 10.21 -18.70
N LYS A 146 -5.92 9.51 -19.06
CA LYS A 146 -6.87 9.96 -20.08
C LYS A 146 -7.57 11.26 -19.72
N LEU A 147 -7.81 11.50 -18.43
CA LEU A 147 -8.40 12.73 -17.91
C LEU A 147 -7.38 13.87 -17.75
N GLY A 148 -6.10 13.66 -18.07
CA GLY A 148 -5.02 14.65 -17.91
C GLY A 148 -4.58 14.87 -16.44
N LEU A 149 -5.10 14.07 -15.50
CA LEU A 149 -4.80 14.17 -14.07
C LEU A 149 -3.51 13.44 -13.66
N ALA A 150 -3.07 12.45 -14.44
CA ALA A 150 -1.79 11.78 -14.25
C ALA A 150 -0.85 12.05 -15.45
N LYS A 151 0.39 12.48 -15.15
CA LYS A 151 1.43 12.80 -16.14
C LYS A 151 2.68 11.99 -15.84
N ASN A 152 3.57 11.86 -16.84
CA ASN A 152 4.88 11.19 -16.72
C ASN A 152 4.78 9.76 -16.16
N VAL A 153 3.71 9.03 -16.51
CA VAL A 153 3.49 7.66 -16.06
C VAL A 153 4.53 6.74 -16.72
N ARG A 154 5.40 6.15 -15.89
CA ARG A 154 6.46 5.24 -16.35
C ARG A 154 5.92 3.82 -16.47
N LEU A 155 6.39 3.11 -17.49
CA LEU A 155 6.19 1.67 -17.69
C LEU A 155 7.57 1.00 -17.75
N SER A 156 7.62 -0.27 -17.36
CA SER A 156 8.80 -1.13 -17.53
C SER A 156 9.08 -1.38 -19.00
#